data_3c6f4080053555ed565ab0fc8735403f
#
_entry.id   3c6f4080053555ed565ab0fc8735403f
#
_cell.length_a   1.000
_cell.length_b   1.000
_cell.length_c   1.000
_cell.angle_alpha   90.00
_cell.angle_beta   90.00
_cell.angle_gamma   90.00
#
_symmetry.space_group_name_H-M   'P 1'
#
loop_
_entity.id
_entity.type
_entity.pdbx_description
1 polymer ?
#
loop_
_entity_poly.entity_id
_entity_poly.type
_entity_poly.pdbx_seq_one_letter_code
_entity_poly.pdbx_strand_id
1 'polypeptide(L)'
;VLVFNPHSFPCSSTVRVNGETCFAQNIPPLGYAVVAPKHSDGSIQVQQYSAENRYFRLHFDAHYNLMSIFDKEAQREVLDLSKGLGNQLEAYEDFPRDYDAWEITNYYKEKRYLVNDVTEAEAVHDGVRAGIRIRRKFLTSEIVQTIWLYEDIKKIDFETTIDWKQEHLLLKAAFP
;
A
#
# COMPACT_ATOMS: atom_id res chain seq x y z
N VAL A 1 -13.78 -20.95 7.47
CA VAL A 1 -13.63 -21.15 6.01
C VAL A 1 -12.48 -22.12 5.76
N LEU A 2 -12.62 -23.00 4.77
CA LEU A 2 -11.56 -23.88 4.31
C LEU A 2 -10.73 -23.15 3.23
N VAL A 3 -9.42 -23.07 3.44
CA VAL A 3 -8.47 -22.42 2.50
C VAL A 3 -7.53 -23.49 1.96
N PHE A 4 -7.51 -23.63 0.64
CA PHE A 4 -6.67 -24.61 -0.04
C PHE A 4 -5.40 -23.95 -0.60
N ASN A 5 -4.25 -24.58 -0.43
CA ASN A 5 -2.97 -24.16 -1.01
C ASN A 5 -2.70 -24.97 -2.31
N PRO A 6 -2.74 -24.36 -3.50
CA PRO A 6 -2.46 -25.06 -4.75
C PRO A 6 -0.97 -25.23 -5.06
N HIS A 7 -0.08 -24.66 -4.23
CA HIS A 7 1.36 -24.71 -4.45
C HIS A 7 1.97 -26.02 -3.94
N SER A 8 3.12 -26.39 -4.47
CA SER A 8 3.93 -27.54 -4.03
C SER A 8 4.81 -27.26 -2.80
N PHE A 9 4.66 -26.08 -2.19
CA PHE A 9 5.38 -25.64 -0.99
C PHE A 9 4.42 -25.05 0.04
N PRO A 10 4.78 -25.03 1.35
CA PRO A 10 3.95 -24.39 2.35
C PRO A 10 3.78 -22.90 2.07
N CYS A 11 2.57 -22.38 2.26
CA CYS A 11 2.34 -20.95 2.10
C CYS A 11 1.49 -20.38 3.25
N SER A 12 1.61 -19.06 3.45
CA SER A 12 0.75 -18.29 4.32
C SER A 12 0.17 -17.13 3.51
N SER A 13 -1.10 -16.83 3.73
CA SER A 13 -1.78 -15.76 2.96
C SER A 13 -2.89 -15.12 3.79
N THR A 14 -3.28 -13.92 3.40
CA THR A 14 -4.50 -13.31 3.88
C THR A 14 -5.69 -13.79 3.07
N VAL A 15 -6.81 -14.02 3.74
CA VAL A 15 -8.09 -14.43 3.12
C VAL A 15 -9.22 -13.62 3.72
N ARG A 16 -10.29 -13.41 2.97
CA ARG A 16 -11.49 -12.76 3.49
C ARG A 16 -12.48 -13.80 4.00
N VAL A 17 -12.91 -13.63 5.25
CA VAL A 17 -13.91 -14.49 5.91
C VAL A 17 -15.00 -13.59 6.46
N ASN A 18 -16.23 -13.73 5.97
CA ASN A 18 -17.37 -12.89 6.36
C ASN A 18 -17.12 -11.36 6.23
N GLY A 19 -16.33 -10.96 5.24
CA GLY A 19 -16.02 -9.57 5.00
C GLY A 19 -14.78 -9.03 5.73
N GLU A 20 -14.21 -9.78 6.67
CA GLU A 20 -13.01 -9.42 7.42
C GLU A 20 -11.76 -10.12 6.87
N THR A 21 -10.62 -9.45 6.95
CA THR A 21 -9.32 -10.03 6.58
C THR A 21 -8.82 -10.91 7.73
N CYS A 22 -8.50 -12.18 7.41
CA CYS A 22 -7.94 -13.17 8.30
C CYS A 22 -6.59 -13.65 7.79
N PHE A 23 -5.76 -14.19 8.67
CA PHE A 23 -4.47 -14.77 8.30
C PHE A 23 -4.52 -16.29 8.34
N ALA A 24 -4.28 -16.93 7.18
CA ALA A 24 -4.11 -18.37 7.04
C ALA A 24 -2.60 -18.69 7.05
N GLN A 25 -2.14 -19.33 8.12
CA GLN A 25 -0.72 -19.56 8.36
C GLN A 25 -0.33 -21.01 8.05
N ASN A 26 0.85 -21.18 7.42
CA ASN A 26 1.50 -22.49 7.20
C ASN A 26 0.57 -23.53 6.57
N ILE A 27 -0.18 -23.15 5.54
CA ILE A 27 -1.02 -24.08 4.78
C ILE A 27 -0.08 -25.07 4.06
N PRO A 28 -0.21 -26.39 4.31
CA PRO A 28 0.70 -27.36 3.74
C PRO A 28 0.62 -27.43 2.23
N PRO A 29 1.65 -27.94 1.54
CA PRO A 29 1.65 -28.13 0.10
C PRO A 29 0.47 -28.99 -0.36
N LEU A 30 -0.26 -28.54 -1.40
CA LEU A 30 -1.45 -29.20 -1.96
C LEU A 30 -2.48 -29.60 -0.89
N GLY A 31 -2.47 -28.88 0.23
CA GLY A 31 -3.28 -29.15 1.39
C GLY A 31 -4.19 -27.98 1.75
N TYR A 32 -4.81 -28.05 2.91
CA TYR A 32 -5.74 -27.03 3.36
C TYR A 32 -5.55 -26.68 4.84
N ALA A 33 -6.07 -25.51 5.21
CA ALA A 33 -6.24 -25.09 6.59
C ALA A 33 -7.66 -24.59 6.82
N VAL A 34 -8.16 -24.75 8.06
CA VAL A 34 -9.42 -24.13 8.47
C VAL A 34 -9.11 -22.78 9.10
N VAL A 35 -9.70 -21.73 8.55
CA VAL A 35 -9.51 -20.34 9.02
C VAL A 35 -10.83 -19.85 9.58
N ALA A 36 -10.80 -19.34 10.79
CA ALA A 36 -11.90 -18.62 11.44
C ALA A 36 -11.56 -17.12 11.55
N PRO A 37 -12.55 -16.23 11.59
CA PRO A 37 -12.33 -14.85 11.95
C PRO A 37 -11.59 -14.76 13.29
N LYS A 38 -10.53 -13.94 13.33
CA LYS A 38 -9.82 -13.58 14.54
C LYS A 38 -10.09 -12.10 14.81
N HIS A 39 -10.58 -11.77 15.97
CA HIS A 39 -10.69 -10.37 16.37
C HIS A 39 -9.29 -9.78 16.53
N SER A 40 -9.14 -8.53 16.09
CA SER A 40 -7.91 -7.77 16.31
C SER A 40 -7.56 -7.73 17.79
N ASP A 41 -6.28 -7.90 18.11
CA ASP A 41 -5.74 -7.75 19.46
C ASP A 41 -5.41 -6.28 19.80
N GLY A 42 -5.65 -5.35 18.86
CA GLY A 42 -5.38 -3.93 19.03
C GLY A 42 -3.88 -3.57 19.03
N SER A 43 -3.03 -4.48 18.57
CA SER A 43 -1.58 -4.28 18.55
C SER A 43 -1.11 -3.26 17.50
N ILE A 44 -1.97 -2.92 16.54
CA ILE A 44 -1.68 -1.91 15.51
C ILE A 44 -2.19 -0.56 15.96
N GLN A 45 -1.28 0.39 16.14
CA GLN A 45 -1.60 1.77 16.50
C GLN A 45 -1.65 2.63 15.24
N VAL A 46 -2.76 3.32 15.01
CA VAL A 46 -2.95 4.23 13.88
C VAL A 46 -3.31 5.61 14.42
N GLN A 47 -2.51 6.61 14.03
CA GLN A 47 -2.70 8.03 14.36
C GLN A 47 -2.75 8.84 13.06
N GLN A 48 -3.03 10.13 13.17
CA GLN A 48 -3.22 11.00 12.00
C GLN A 48 -2.05 10.92 10.99
N TYR A 49 -0.79 10.93 11.46
CA TYR A 49 0.38 10.90 10.60
C TYR A 49 1.35 9.77 10.95
N SER A 50 0.87 8.71 11.57
CA SER A 50 1.68 7.55 11.87
C SER A 50 0.86 6.27 11.95
N ALA A 51 1.51 5.16 11.62
CA ALA A 51 0.99 3.82 11.86
C ALA A 51 2.10 2.92 12.37
N GLU A 52 1.81 2.11 13.38
CA GLU A 52 2.82 1.30 14.02
C GLU A 52 2.26 -0.09 14.39
N ASN A 53 3.04 -1.13 14.11
CA ASN A 53 2.81 -2.47 14.61
C ASN A 53 4.10 -3.03 15.25
N ARG A 54 4.16 -4.32 15.56
CA ARG A 54 5.36 -4.91 16.13
C ARG A 54 6.58 -4.94 15.19
N TYR A 55 6.37 -4.82 13.87
CA TYR A 55 7.43 -4.91 12.85
C TYR A 55 7.89 -3.57 12.32
N PHE A 56 6.95 -2.63 12.13
CA PHE A 56 7.21 -1.37 11.45
C PHE A 56 6.66 -0.19 12.24
N ARG A 57 7.36 0.94 12.10
CA ARG A 57 6.85 2.27 12.43
C ARG A 57 6.88 3.13 11.19
N LEU A 58 5.71 3.65 10.80
CA LEU A 58 5.52 4.52 9.65
C LEU A 58 5.27 5.95 10.13
N HIS A 59 5.90 6.92 9.46
CA HIS A 59 5.57 8.34 9.63
C HIS A 59 5.26 8.96 8.29
N PHE A 60 4.27 9.84 8.27
CA PHE A 60 3.78 10.51 7.07
C PHE A 60 3.95 12.02 7.18
N ASP A 61 4.11 12.70 6.03
CA ASP A 61 3.99 14.14 5.93
C ASP A 61 2.51 14.59 5.89
N ALA A 62 2.27 15.91 5.75
CA ALA A 62 0.92 16.48 5.67
C ALA A 62 0.13 16.03 4.43
N HIS A 63 0.78 15.48 3.41
CA HIS A 63 0.18 14.92 2.20
C HIS A 63 0.12 13.39 2.22
N TYR A 64 0.42 12.77 3.37
CA TYR A 64 0.47 11.31 3.55
C TYR A 64 1.48 10.60 2.64
N ASN A 65 2.57 11.28 2.26
CA ASN A 65 3.76 10.62 1.73
C ASN A 65 4.58 10.07 2.89
N LEU A 66 5.27 8.95 2.69
CA LEU A 66 6.06 8.31 3.74
C LEU A 66 7.39 9.06 3.97
N MET A 67 7.54 9.59 5.17
CA MET A 67 8.78 10.18 5.68
C MET A 67 9.67 9.14 6.36
N SER A 68 9.11 8.02 6.80
CA SER A 68 9.86 6.97 7.47
C SER A 68 9.14 5.64 7.34
N ILE A 69 9.89 4.60 7.07
CA ILE A 69 9.55 3.20 7.26
C ILE A 69 10.64 2.59 8.12
N PHE A 70 10.47 2.60 9.43
CA PHE A 70 11.45 2.02 10.34
C PHE A 70 11.17 0.53 10.56
N ASP A 71 12.09 -0.34 10.12
CA ASP A 71 12.05 -1.77 10.40
C ASP A 71 12.58 -2.03 11.81
N LYS A 72 11.69 -2.43 12.72
CA LYS A 72 12.02 -2.63 14.14
C LYS A 72 12.89 -3.87 14.39
N GLU A 73 12.80 -4.89 13.56
CA GLU A 73 13.64 -6.09 13.69
C GLU A 73 15.05 -5.85 13.17
N ALA A 74 15.15 -5.23 11.98
CA ALA A 74 16.44 -4.87 11.38
C ALA A 74 17.07 -3.62 12.00
N GLN A 75 16.33 -2.88 12.85
CA GLN A 75 16.76 -1.63 13.51
C GLN A 75 17.30 -0.60 12.53
N ARG A 76 16.61 -0.41 11.40
CA ARG A 76 17.03 0.51 10.35
C ARG A 76 15.87 1.22 9.68
N GLU A 77 16.17 2.40 9.12
CA GLU A 77 15.31 3.07 8.16
C GLU A 77 15.37 2.35 6.81
N VAL A 78 14.22 2.22 6.15
CA VAL A 78 14.10 1.57 4.83
C VAL A 78 14.26 2.58 3.71
N LEU A 79 13.78 3.83 3.90
CA LEU A 79 13.79 4.88 2.89
C LEU A 79 15.09 5.69 2.93
N ASP A 80 15.61 6.02 1.76
CA ASP A 80 16.69 7.02 1.61
C ASP A 80 16.09 8.41 1.37
N LEU A 81 15.74 9.11 2.44
CA LEU A 81 15.10 10.42 2.36
C LEU A 81 15.93 11.50 1.67
N SER A 82 17.23 11.27 1.44
CA SER A 82 18.04 12.20 0.64
C SER A 82 17.64 12.21 -0.84
N LYS A 83 16.90 11.19 -1.28
CA LYS A 83 16.42 11.02 -2.66
C LYS A 83 14.93 11.34 -2.85
N GLY A 84 14.18 11.51 -1.77
CA GLY A 84 12.75 11.84 -1.82
C GLY A 84 11.93 11.18 -0.73
N LEU A 85 10.61 11.24 -0.85
CA LEU A 85 9.65 10.61 0.06
C LEU A 85 9.17 9.28 -0.50
N GLY A 86 8.83 8.35 0.39
CA GLY A 86 8.26 7.07 -0.02
C GLY A 86 6.77 7.18 -0.35
N ASN A 87 6.28 6.33 -1.26
CA ASN A 87 4.90 6.31 -1.73
C ASN A 87 4.42 7.68 -2.23
N GLN A 88 5.33 8.52 -2.74
CA GLN A 88 4.97 9.78 -3.36
C GLN A 88 4.33 9.50 -4.72
N LEU A 89 3.06 9.87 -4.87
CA LEU A 89 2.36 9.74 -6.14
C LEU A 89 2.74 10.90 -7.05
N GLU A 90 3.17 10.57 -8.25
CA GLU A 90 3.69 11.53 -9.24
C GLU A 90 3.03 11.26 -10.58
N ALA A 91 2.54 12.32 -11.23
CA ALA A 91 2.06 12.28 -12.59
C ALA A 91 3.07 12.98 -13.51
N TYR A 92 3.33 12.39 -14.66
CA TYR A 92 4.28 12.89 -15.64
C TYR A 92 3.60 13.08 -16.98
N GLU A 93 3.92 14.14 -17.71
CA GLU A 93 3.48 14.24 -19.09
C GLU A 93 4.10 13.13 -19.93
N ASP A 94 3.26 12.38 -20.62
CA ASP A 94 3.66 11.26 -21.46
C ASP A 94 3.06 11.38 -22.86
N PHE A 95 3.91 11.79 -23.80
CA PHE A 95 3.57 11.93 -25.20
C PHE A 95 4.48 11.04 -26.03
N PRO A 96 4.23 9.71 -26.05
CA PRO A 96 5.02 8.82 -26.86
C PRO A 96 4.88 9.18 -28.35
N ARG A 97 5.92 8.95 -29.09
CA ARG A 97 5.95 9.24 -30.53
C ARG A 97 5.03 8.30 -31.31
N ASP A 98 5.02 7.03 -30.90
CA ASP A 98 4.24 5.95 -31.47
C ASP A 98 3.80 5.01 -30.34
N TYR A 99 2.63 4.38 -30.43
CA TYR A 99 2.18 3.31 -29.50
C TYR A 99 2.01 3.74 -28.03
N ASP A 100 1.08 4.62 -27.73
CA ASP A 100 0.80 5.24 -26.42
C ASP A 100 0.84 4.29 -25.21
N ALA A 101 0.29 3.10 -25.32
CA ALA A 101 0.27 2.15 -24.21
C ALA A 101 1.50 1.23 -24.15
N TRP A 102 2.43 1.37 -25.07
CA TRP A 102 3.57 0.48 -25.23
C TRP A 102 4.90 1.17 -25.00
N GLU A 103 5.07 2.40 -25.47
CA GLU A 103 6.33 3.13 -25.46
C GLU A 103 6.29 4.26 -24.44
N ILE A 104 7.27 4.28 -23.51
CA ILE A 104 7.51 5.40 -22.59
C ILE A 104 8.85 6.01 -23.00
N THR A 105 8.82 7.21 -23.56
CA THR A 105 10.03 7.92 -23.96
C THR A 105 10.70 8.59 -22.76
N ASN A 106 12.00 8.79 -22.79
CA ASN A 106 12.75 9.44 -21.69
C ASN A 106 12.29 10.89 -21.41
N TYR A 107 11.59 11.53 -22.34
CA TYR A 107 11.08 12.90 -22.23
C TYR A 107 9.99 13.04 -21.15
N TYR A 108 9.32 11.96 -20.73
CA TYR A 108 8.34 12.03 -19.64
C TYR A 108 8.90 12.65 -18.36
N LYS A 109 10.24 12.57 -18.14
CA LYS A 109 10.91 13.11 -16.95
C LYS A 109 10.99 14.64 -16.91
N GLU A 110 10.71 15.32 -18.04
CA GLU A 110 10.85 16.78 -18.16
C GLU A 110 9.77 17.53 -17.38
N LYS A 111 8.57 16.95 -17.24
CA LYS A 111 7.48 17.60 -16.54
C LYS A 111 6.75 16.66 -15.58
N ARG A 112 6.88 16.98 -14.30
CA ARG A 112 6.34 16.21 -13.18
C ARG A 112 5.35 17.04 -12.38
N TYR A 113 4.27 16.41 -11.96
CA TYR A 113 3.28 16.92 -11.02
C TYR A 113 3.19 16.02 -9.80
N LEU A 114 3.09 16.62 -8.61
CA LEU A 114 2.85 15.88 -7.37
C LEU A 114 1.34 15.71 -7.15
N VAL A 115 0.92 14.50 -6.78
CA VAL A 115 -0.47 14.18 -6.47
C VAL A 115 -0.68 14.34 -4.96
N ASN A 116 -0.68 15.60 -4.50
CA ASN A 116 -0.68 15.95 -3.08
C ASN A 116 -2.01 16.51 -2.56
N ASP A 117 -3.05 16.62 -3.42
CA ASP A 117 -4.37 17.12 -3.02
C ASP A 117 -5.15 16.05 -2.25
N VAL A 118 -4.90 15.98 -0.94
CA VAL A 118 -5.59 15.06 -0.02
C VAL A 118 -6.91 15.69 0.41
N THR A 119 -8.02 15.03 0.06
CA THR A 119 -9.37 15.47 0.42
C THR A 119 -9.90 14.82 1.68
N GLU A 120 -9.41 13.62 2.00
CA GLU A 120 -9.84 12.84 3.16
C GLU A 120 -8.73 11.88 3.59
N ALA A 121 -8.59 11.69 4.90
CA ALA A 121 -7.76 10.63 5.46
C ALA A 121 -8.35 10.14 6.78
N GLU A 122 -8.45 8.83 6.92
CA GLU A 122 -9.05 8.18 8.10
C GLU A 122 -8.30 6.92 8.49
N ALA A 123 -8.33 6.60 9.79
CA ALA A 123 -7.89 5.31 10.28
C ALA A 123 -8.94 4.24 9.96
N VAL A 124 -8.50 3.10 9.46
CA VAL A 124 -9.37 1.97 9.09
C VAL A 124 -8.87 0.66 9.71
N HIS A 125 -9.82 -0.22 10.02
CA HIS A 125 -9.54 -1.54 10.58
C HIS A 125 -10.29 -2.61 9.77
N ASP A 126 -9.66 -3.76 9.54
CA ASP A 126 -10.24 -4.87 8.80
C ASP A 126 -9.64 -6.21 9.29
N GLY A 127 -10.28 -6.81 10.27
CA GLY A 127 -9.82 -8.08 10.88
C GLY A 127 -8.44 -7.93 11.52
N VAL A 128 -7.43 -8.61 10.95
CA VAL A 128 -6.04 -8.66 11.45
C VAL A 128 -5.14 -7.56 10.89
N ARG A 129 -5.71 -6.55 10.26
CA ARG A 129 -4.99 -5.40 9.70
C ARG A 129 -5.62 -4.07 10.08
N ALA A 130 -4.81 -3.05 10.20
CA ALA A 130 -5.24 -1.67 10.37
C ALA A 130 -4.32 -0.74 9.57
N GLY A 131 -4.80 0.43 9.22
CA GLY A 131 -4.04 1.36 8.41
C GLY A 131 -4.70 2.70 8.22
N ILE A 132 -4.18 3.47 7.28
CA ILE A 132 -4.70 4.77 6.91
C ILE A 132 -5.25 4.69 5.49
N ARG A 133 -6.54 5.03 5.33
CA ARG A 133 -7.17 5.25 4.04
C ARG A 133 -7.05 6.71 3.67
N ILE A 134 -6.56 6.99 2.48
CA ILE A 134 -6.27 8.33 1.98
C ILE A 134 -6.98 8.51 0.64
N ARG A 135 -7.77 9.56 0.52
CA ARG A 135 -8.41 9.97 -0.73
C ARG A 135 -7.68 11.19 -1.28
N ARG A 136 -7.27 11.10 -2.54
CA ARG A 136 -6.61 12.19 -3.25
C ARG A 136 -7.37 12.55 -4.52
N LYS A 137 -7.33 13.82 -4.87
CA LYS A 137 -7.75 14.30 -6.18
C LYS A 137 -6.54 14.70 -7.02
N PHE A 138 -6.66 14.49 -8.31
CA PHE A 138 -5.70 14.99 -9.28
C PHE A 138 -6.45 15.39 -10.54
N LEU A 139 -6.59 16.69 -10.78
CA LEU A 139 -7.45 17.22 -11.83
C LEU A 139 -8.88 16.68 -11.71
N THR A 140 -9.34 15.88 -12.67
CA THR A 140 -10.65 15.21 -12.66
C THR A 140 -10.60 13.76 -12.17
N SER A 141 -9.42 13.25 -11.84
CA SER A 141 -9.20 11.88 -11.36
C SER A 141 -9.29 11.78 -9.83
N GLU A 142 -9.65 10.61 -9.34
CA GLU A 142 -9.66 10.28 -7.92
C GLU A 142 -8.80 9.04 -7.66
N ILE A 143 -8.05 9.09 -6.56
CA ILE A 143 -7.22 7.97 -6.08
C ILE A 143 -7.56 7.73 -4.62
N VAL A 144 -7.98 6.50 -4.31
CA VAL A 144 -8.19 6.03 -2.95
C VAL A 144 -7.14 4.98 -2.65
N GLN A 145 -6.31 5.24 -1.65
CA GLN A 145 -5.23 4.32 -1.26
C GLN A 145 -5.34 4.02 0.23
N THR A 146 -5.26 2.74 0.58
CA THR A 146 -5.15 2.31 1.97
C THR A 146 -3.78 1.68 2.19
N ILE A 147 -3.03 2.22 3.17
CA ILE A 147 -1.74 1.69 3.58
C ILE A 147 -1.98 0.81 4.81
N TRP A 148 -1.83 -0.50 4.64
CA TRP A 148 -2.14 -1.50 5.64
C TRP A 148 -0.91 -2.02 6.37
N LEU A 149 -1.00 -2.12 7.69
CA LEU A 149 -0.14 -2.94 8.55
C LEU A 149 -0.92 -4.16 9.05
N TYR A 150 -0.20 -5.21 9.37
CA TYR A 150 -0.76 -6.48 9.85
C TYR A 150 -0.27 -6.81 11.26
N GLU A 151 -1.11 -7.51 12.05
CA GLU A 151 -0.73 -7.93 13.41
C GLU A 151 0.42 -8.94 13.40
N ASP A 152 0.29 -10.00 12.62
CA ASP A 152 1.18 -11.17 12.64
C ASP A 152 1.99 -11.36 11.34
N ILE A 153 1.95 -10.41 10.42
CA ILE A 153 2.68 -10.50 9.14
C ILE A 153 3.61 -9.30 9.00
N LYS A 154 4.89 -9.57 8.73
CA LYS A 154 5.88 -8.52 8.41
C LYS A 154 5.69 -8.03 6.98
N LYS A 155 4.65 -7.23 6.77
CA LYS A 155 4.25 -6.74 5.45
C LYS A 155 3.59 -5.37 5.57
N ILE A 156 3.77 -4.55 4.56
CA ILE A 156 3.04 -3.29 4.33
C ILE A 156 2.36 -3.43 2.97
N ASP A 157 1.04 -3.27 2.91
CA ASP A 157 0.31 -3.27 1.64
C ASP A 157 -0.18 -1.86 1.29
N PHE A 158 -0.10 -1.53 0.01
CA PHE A 158 -0.63 -0.32 -0.61
C PHE A 158 -1.80 -0.70 -1.51
N GLU A 159 -2.99 -0.83 -0.93
CA GLU A 159 -4.20 -1.16 -1.67
C GLU A 159 -4.74 0.11 -2.32
N THR A 160 -4.67 0.20 -3.65
CA THR A 160 -4.94 1.43 -4.38
C THR A 160 -6.02 1.21 -5.43
N THR A 161 -7.07 2.04 -5.38
CA THR A 161 -8.12 2.14 -6.39
C THR A 161 -7.99 3.49 -7.08
N ILE A 162 -7.98 3.50 -8.42
CA ILE A 162 -7.75 4.70 -9.22
C ILE A 162 -8.88 4.85 -10.25
N ASP A 163 -9.59 5.97 -10.18
CA ASP A 163 -10.49 6.43 -11.25
C ASP A 163 -9.72 7.48 -12.08
N TRP A 164 -8.92 6.98 -13.04
CA TRP A 164 -8.03 7.82 -13.86
C TRP A 164 -8.74 8.35 -15.09
N LYS A 165 -8.84 9.67 -15.22
CA LYS A 165 -9.53 10.36 -16.31
C LYS A 165 -8.59 11.26 -17.13
N GLN A 166 -7.29 11.11 -16.93
CA GLN A 166 -6.30 11.92 -17.61
C GLN A 166 -5.73 11.19 -18.81
N GLU A 167 -5.65 11.88 -19.93
CA GLU A 167 -4.94 11.45 -21.12
C GLU A 167 -3.50 12.01 -21.08
N HIS A 168 -2.56 11.31 -21.70
CA HIS A 168 -1.15 11.70 -21.81
C HIS A 168 -0.47 12.00 -20.47
N LEU A 169 -0.90 11.33 -19.41
CA LEU A 169 -0.28 11.42 -18.09
C LEU A 169 0.02 10.03 -17.51
N LEU A 170 1.28 9.77 -17.25
CA LEU A 170 1.79 8.57 -16.60
C LEU A 170 1.79 8.75 -15.07
N LEU A 171 1.01 7.95 -14.37
CA LEU A 171 1.00 7.93 -12.90
C LEU A 171 2.04 6.93 -12.36
N LYS A 172 2.84 7.37 -11.40
CA LYS A 172 3.87 6.56 -10.73
C LYS A 172 3.79 6.72 -9.21
N ALA A 173 4.23 5.69 -8.48
CA ALA A 173 4.53 5.76 -7.05
C ALA A 173 6.05 5.68 -6.86
N ALA A 174 6.63 6.71 -6.25
CA ALA A 174 8.06 6.79 -5.99
C ALA A 174 8.39 6.19 -4.61
N PHE A 175 9.49 5.44 -4.56
CA PHE A 175 10.12 4.94 -3.33
C PHE A 175 11.64 5.14 -3.48
N PRO A 176 12.27 5.99 -2.67
CA PRO A 176 13.70 6.27 -2.71
C PRO A 176 14.54 5.21 -1.99
#